data_c50c9cf6ca29e6b47d776f4d87155819
#
_entry.id   c50c9cf6ca29e6b47d776f4d87155819
#
_cell.length_a   1.000
_cell.length_b   1.000
_cell.length_c   1.000
_cell.angle_alpha   90.00
_cell.angle_beta   90.00
_cell.angle_gamma   90.00
#
_symmetry.space_group_name_H-M   'P 1'
#
loop_
_entity.id
_entity.type
_entity.pdbx_description
1 polymer ?
#
loop_
_entity_poly.entity_id
_entity_poly.type
_entity_poly.pdbx_seq_one_letter_code
_entity_poly.pdbx_strand_id
1 'polypeptide(L)'
;MQEDRREKILLKALELYMVEGYSNVSITDLQAALNMGRGTLYYYFKDKDELFQEVVDQYLIRPKHRALERVKGTATLPEMIDAMLYYTNLLKEFYDQVENKNINTSNVVTVMYTAYSRFPDLYRKARRLYERELNLWIQAIKNSMRAGE
;
A
#
# COMPACT_ATOMS: atom_id res chain seq x y z
N MET A 1 0.03 -2.69 -22.58
CA MET A 1 -0.76 -1.47 -22.88
C MET A 1 -1.91 -1.22 -21.89
N GLN A 2 -2.84 -2.16 -21.68
CA GLN A 2 -3.95 -1.96 -20.72
C GLN A 2 -3.48 -1.95 -19.26
N GLU A 3 -2.58 -2.85 -18.90
CA GLU A 3 -1.99 -2.96 -17.56
C GLU A 3 -1.21 -1.70 -17.17
N ASP A 4 -0.39 -1.18 -18.08
CA ASP A 4 0.34 0.08 -17.91
C ASP A 4 -0.61 1.28 -17.68
N ARG A 5 -1.75 1.31 -18.38
CA ARG A 5 -2.74 2.40 -18.22
C ARG A 5 -3.48 2.30 -16.89
N ARG A 6 -3.79 1.08 -16.44
CA ARG A 6 -4.43 0.83 -15.14
C ARG A 6 -3.52 1.24 -13.98
N GLU A 7 -2.24 0.91 -14.08
CA GLU A 7 -1.24 1.29 -13.09
C GLU A 7 -1.07 2.81 -12.99
N LYS A 8 -1.04 3.53 -14.12
CA LYS A 8 -1.03 5.01 -14.14
C LYS A 8 -2.26 5.61 -13.45
N ILE A 9 -3.44 5.02 -13.64
CA ILE A 9 -4.66 5.46 -12.94
C ILE A 9 -4.50 5.29 -11.42
N LEU A 10 -4.04 4.12 -10.98
CA LEU A 10 -3.87 3.82 -9.57
C LEU A 10 -2.85 4.75 -8.90
N LEU A 11 -1.72 4.98 -9.55
CA LEU A 11 -0.67 5.87 -9.02
C LEU A 11 -1.16 7.31 -8.90
N LYS A 12 -1.81 7.84 -9.94
CA LYS A 12 -2.35 9.22 -9.92
C LYS A 12 -3.49 9.38 -8.92
N ALA A 13 -4.34 8.37 -8.79
CA ALA A 13 -5.40 8.36 -7.78
C ALA A 13 -4.80 8.38 -6.36
N LEU A 14 -3.75 7.60 -6.10
CA LEU A 14 -3.06 7.62 -4.82
C LEU A 14 -2.49 9.00 -4.49
N GLU A 15 -1.81 9.65 -5.46
CA GLU A 15 -1.31 11.02 -5.27
C GLU A 15 -2.41 11.99 -4.85
N LEU A 16 -3.54 11.99 -5.57
CA LEU A 16 -4.67 12.86 -5.27
C LEU A 16 -5.27 12.55 -3.88
N TYR A 17 -5.44 11.27 -3.55
CA TYR A 17 -5.96 10.89 -2.23
C TYR A 17 -5.00 11.26 -1.09
N MET A 18 -3.70 11.25 -1.32
CA MET A 18 -2.71 11.69 -0.34
C MET A 18 -2.71 13.19 -0.13
N VAL A 19 -2.91 13.98 -1.18
CA VAL A 19 -2.85 15.44 -1.12
C VAL A 19 -4.19 16.05 -0.66
N GLU A 20 -5.28 15.60 -1.24
CA GLU A 20 -6.60 16.23 -1.06
C GLU A 20 -7.51 15.43 -0.11
N GLY A 21 -7.18 14.17 0.13
CA GLY A 21 -8.00 13.24 0.89
C GLY A 21 -9.11 12.59 0.06
N TYR A 22 -9.46 11.38 0.42
CA TYR A 22 -10.48 10.58 -0.30
C TYR A 22 -11.80 11.32 -0.51
N SER A 23 -12.31 12.02 0.51
CA SER A 23 -13.63 12.65 0.45
C SER A 23 -13.70 13.81 -0.55
N ASN A 24 -12.60 14.53 -0.74
CA ASN A 24 -12.53 15.72 -1.57
C ASN A 24 -12.24 15.41 -3.05
N VAL A 25 -11.74 14.22 -3.36
CA VAL A 25 -11.46 13.79 -4.74
C VAL A 25 -12.69 13.15 -5.36
N SER A 26 -13.19 13.71 -6.46
CA SER A 26 -14.28 13.13 -7.26
C SER A 26 -13.74 12.31 -8.44
N ILE A 27 -14.62 11.51 -9.06
CA ILE A 27 -14.28 10.82 -10.33
C ILE A 27 -13.93 11.83 -11.43
N THR A 28 -14.58 13.00 -11.44
CA THR A 28 -14.29 14.07 -12.41
C THR A 28 -12.89 14.65 -12.21
N ASP A 29 -12.44 14.83 -10.97
CA ASP A 29 -11.08 15.30 -10.66
C ASP A 29 -10.03 14.28 -11.12
N LEU A 30 -10.28 13.00 -10.90
CA LEU A 30 -9.43 11.92 -11.39
C LEU A 30 -9.34 11.89 -12.93
N GLN A 31 -10.46 12.05 -13.61
CA GLN A 31 -10.51 12.12 -15.07
C GLN A 31 -9.75 13.33 -15.61
N ALA A 32 -9.90 14.49 -14.98
CA ALA A 32 -9.17 15.70 -15.34
C ALA A 32 -7.66 15.53 -15.14
N ALA A 33 -7.25 15.04 -13.98
CA ALA A 33 -5.83 14.81 -13.65
C ALA A 33 -5.14 13.79 -14.56
N LEU A 34 -5.91 12.81 -15.08
CA LEU A 34 -5.42 11.77 -16.00
C LEU A 34 -5.59 12.13 -17.47
N ASN A 35 -6.17 13.29 -17.77
CA ASN A 35 -6.57 13.68 -19.14
C ASN A 35 -7.40 12.60 -19.84
N MET A 36 -8.40 12.07 -19.12
CA MET A 36 -9.29 10.98 -19.57
C MET A 36 -10.68 11.50 -19.88
N GLY A 37 -11.25 11.02 -20.99
CA GLY A 37 -12.65 11.28 -21.34
C GLY A 37 -13.66 10.64 -20.35
N ARG A 38 -14.89 11.17 -20.35
CA ARG A 38 -16.01 10.59 -19.58
C ARG A 38 -16.18 9.11 -19.93
N GLY A 39 -16.33 8.28 -18.92
CA GLY A 39 -16.54 6.83 -19.08
C GLY A 39 -15.27 6.00 -19.13
N THR A 40 -14.10 6.56 -19.46
CA THR A 40 -12.85 5.79 -19.54
C THR A 40 -12.47 5.19 -18.19
N LEU A 41 -12.65 5.93 -17.11
CA LEU A 41 -12.34 5.45 -15.75
C LEU A 41 -13.26 4.29 -15.34
N TYR A 42 -14.54 4.37 -15.71
CA TYR A 42 -15.54 3.32 -15.43
C TYR A 42 -15.28 2.00 -16.19
N TYR A 43 -14.46 2.04 -17.24
CA TYR A 43 -13.99 0.81 -17.89
C TYR A 43 -13.05 0.00 -17.00
N TYR A 44 -12.27 0.69 -16.13
CA TYR A 44 -11.28 0.08 -15.26
C TYR A 44 -11.80 -0.20 -13.84
N PHE A 45 -12.67 0.67 -13.33
CA PHE A 45 -13.16 0.64 -11.95
C PHE A 45 -14.66 0.98 -11.93
N LYS A 46 -15.42 0.16 -11.22
CA LYS A 46 -16.87 0.31 -11.09
C LYS A 46 -17.26 1.68 -10.48
N ASP A 47 -16.53 2.09 -9.45
CA ASP A 47 -16.78 3.31 -8.71
C ASP A 47 -15.49 3.82 -8.01
N LYS A 48 -15.61 4.95 -7.33
CA LYS A 48 -14.50 5.56 -6.58
C LYS A 48 -14.06 4.68 -5.39
N ASP A 49 -14.98 3.97 -4.79
CA ASP A 49 -14.70 3.11 -3.63
C ASP A 49 -13.83 1.91 -4.05
N GLU A 50 -14.14 1.28 -5.17
CA GLU A 50 -13.32 0.20 -5.74
C GLU A 50 -11.92 0.69 -6.10
N LEU A 51 -11.82 1.83 -6.80
CA LEU A 51 -10.52 2.44 -7.13
C LEU A 51 -9.72 2.73 -5.87
N PHE A 52 -10.31 3.33 -4.85
CA PHE A 52 -9.62 3.64 -3.61
C PHE A 52 -9.13 2.38 -2.88
N GLN A 53 -9.98 1.37 -2.76
CA GLN A 53 -9.61 0.10 -2.11
C GLN A 53 -8.45 -0.57 -2.85
N GLU A 54 -8.45 -0.54 -4.17
CA GLU A 54 -7.38 -1.13 -4.95
C GLU A 54 -6.06 -0.34 -4.84
N VAL A 55 -6.14 0.99 -4.84
CA VAL A 55 -4.99 1.86 -4.56
C VAL A 55 -4.34 1.51 -3.22
N VAL A 56 -5.15 1.42 -2.16
CA VAL A 56 -4.65 1.07 -0.81
C VAL A 56 -4.05 -0.33 -0.79
N ASP A 57 -4.72 -1.29 -1.42
CA ASP A 57 -4.20 -2.66 -1.51
C ASP A 57 -2.87 -2.72 -2.25
N GLN A 58 -2.81 -2.15 -3.45
CA GLN A 58 -1.66 -2.20 -4.34
C GLN A 58 -0.41 -1.56 -3.72
N TYR A 59 -0.53 -0.37 -3.15
CA TYR A 59 0.60 0.45 -2.75
C TYR A 59 0.90 0.44 -1.25
N LEU A 60 -0.07 0.11 -0.41
CA LEU A 60 0.12 0.18 1.04
C LEU A 60 0.07 -1.19 1.73
N ILE A 61 -0.72 -2.15 1.22
CA ILE A 61 -0.85 -3.47 1.85
C ILE A 61 0.05 -4.53 1.18
N ARG A 62 -0.01 -4.67 -0.14
CA ARG A 62 0.77 -5.69 -0.88
C ARG A 62 2.29 -5.59 -0.69
N PRO A 63 2.93 -4.40 -0.64
CA PRO A 63 4.37 -4.33 -0.42
C PRO A 63 4.80 -4.99 0.89
N LYS A 64 4.06 -4.74 1.98
CA LYS A 64 4.32 -5.41 3.26
C LYS A 64 4.07 -6.93 3.18
N HIS A 65 2.99 -7.35 2.52
CA HIS A 65 2.71 -8.77 2.32
C HIS A 65 3.87 -9.48 1.60
N ARG A 66 4.36 -8.90 0.50
CA ARG A 66 5.52 -9.43 -0.26
C ARG A 66 6.78 -9.55 0.62
N ALA A 67 7.03 -8.56 1.48
CA ALA A 67 8.17 -8.61 2.39
C ALA A 67 8.03 -9.77 3.40
N LEU A 68 6.86 -9.93 4.00
CA LEU A 68 6.61 -10.99 4.99
C LEU A 68 6.54 -12.39 4.38
N GLU A 69 6.25 -12.53 3.08
CA GLU A 69 6.32 -13.83 2.38
C GLU A 69 7.77 -14.35 2.26
N ARG A 70 8.76 -13.47 2.33
CA ARG A 70 10.19 -13.87 2.31
C ARG A 70 10.66 -14.46 3.63
N VAL A 71 9.94 -14.23 4.73
CA VAL A 71 10.30 -14.66 6.08
C VAL A 71 9.80 -16.07 6.33
N LYS A 72 10.71 -17.01 6.57
CA LYS A 72 10.39 -18.38 6.99
C LYS A 72 10.15 -18.43 8.49
N GLY A 73 9.43 -19.42 8.97
CA GLY A 73 9.19 -19.62 10.40
C GLY A 73 10.46 -19.93 11.22
N THR A 74 11.55 -20.32 10.53
CA THR A 74 12.89 -20.55 11.11
C THR A 74 13.78 -19.32 11.03
N ALA A 75 13.30 -18.21 10.47
CA ALA A 75 14.10 -17.00 10.28
C ALA A 75 14.64 -16.47 11.61
N THR A 76 15.86 -15.97 11.57
CA THR A 76 16.54 -15.28 12.67
C THR A 76 16.23 -13.78 12.63
N LEU A 77 16.68 -13.04 13.63
CA LEU A 77 16.48 -11.60 13.70
C LEU A 77 17.11 -10.84 12.51
N PRO A 78 18.37 -11.14 12.08
CA PRO A 78 18.92 -10.55 10.87
C PRO A 78 18.04 -10.77 9.62
N GLU A 79 17.55 -11.99 9.40
CA GLU A 79 16.68 -12.29 8.25
C GLU A 79 15.33 -11.55 8.30
N MET A 80 14.79 -11.35 9.48
CA MET A 80 13.59 -10.53 9.66
C MET A 80 13.86 -9.03 9.37
N ILE A 81 15.02 -8.52 9.81
CA ILE A 81 15.47 -7.16 9.50
C ILE A 81 15.65 -6.98 7.99
N ASP A 82 16.29 -7.94 7.30
CA ASP A 82 16.46 -7.91 5.85
C ASP A 82 15.11 -7.85 5.11
N ALA A 83 14.10 -8.58 5.58
CA ALA A 83 12.77 -8.51 5.02
C ALA A 83 12.12 -7.11 5.21
N MET A 84 12.37 -6.46 6.34
CA MET A 84 11.87 -5.09 6.57
C MET A 84 12.64 -4.05 5.75
N LEU A 85 13.93 -4.22 5.54
CA LEU A 85 14.70 -3.39 4.61
C LEU A 85 14.20 -3.55 3.17
N TYR A 86 13.88 -4.77 2.76
CA TYR A 86 13.23 -5.01 1.47
C TYR A 86 11.90 -4.27 1.35
N TYR A 87 11.05 -4.32 2.39
CA TYR A 87 9.79 -3.55 2.42
C TYR A 87 10.04 -2.04 2.28
N THR A 88 11.04 -1.51 2.99
CA THR A 88 11.41 -0.09 2.90
C THR A 88 11.85 0.30 1.47
N ASN A 89 12.59 -0.58 0.79
CA ASN A 89 12.98 -0.36 -0.60
C ASN A 89 11.78 -0.34 -1.55
N LEU A 90 10.80 -1.24 -1.37
CA LEU A 90 9.56 -1.22 -2.15
C LEU A 90 8.78 0.09 -1.96
N LEU A 91 8.72 0.62 -0.74
CA LEU A 91 8.10 1.91 -0.47
C LEU A 91 8.88 3.05 -1.12
N LYS A 92 10.21 3.00 -1.08
CA LYS A 92 11.06 4.00 -1.74
C LYS A 92 10.83 4.02 -3.25
N GLU A 93 10.85 2.86 -3.91
CA GLU A 93 10.55 2.73 -5.34
C GLU A 93 9.20 3.35 -5.70
N PHE A 94 8.19 3.15 -4.84
CA PHE A 94 6.89 3.79 -4.99
C PHE A 94 6.99 5.32 -4.85
N TYR A 95 7.62 5.84 -3.80
CA TYR A 95 7.78 7.29 -3.60
C TYR A 95 8.57 7.97 -4.71
N ASP A 96 9.54 7.27 -5.31
CA ASP A 96 10.31 7.78 -6.45
C ASP A 96 9.45 7.98 -7.71
N GLN A 97 8.39 7.19 -7.87
CA GLN A 97 7.43 7.31 -8.98
C GLN A 97 6.40 8.43 -8.78
N VAL A 98 6.19 8.88 -7.54
CA VAL A 98 5.23 9.93 -7.20
C VAL A 98 5.74 11.28 -7.70
N GLU A 99 4.94 11.99 -8.50
CA GLU A 99 5.30 13.30 -9.05
C GLU A 99 5.35 14.38 -7.98
N ASN A 100 4.39 14.37 -7.05
CA ASN A 100 4.28 15.36 -5.99
C ASN A 100 5.24 15.08 -4.84
N LYS A 101 6.37 15.78 -4.81
CA LYS A 101 7.42 15.62 -3.78
C LYS A 101 7.05 16.16 -2.39
N ASN A 102 5.89 16.77 -2.23
CA ASN A 102 5.36 17.19 -0.92
C ASN A 102 4.64 16.05 -0.17
N ILE A 103 4.43 14.90 -0.81
CA ILE A 103 3.84 13.73 -0.17
C ILE A 103 4.84 13.15 0.85
N ASN A 104 4.35 12.90 2.05
CA ASN A 104 5.14 12.40 3.17
C ASN A 104 4.37 11.33 3.97
N THR A 105 4.97 10.81 5.03
CA THR A 105 4.37 9.76 5.87
C THR A 105 3.01 10.14 6.46
N SER A 106 2.78 11.42 6.79
CA SER A 106 1.48 11.87 7.32
C SER A 106 0.35 11.69 6.32
N ASN A 107 0.62 11.90 5.03
CA ASN A 107 -0.34 11.66 3.95
C ASN A 107 -0.72 10.17 3.87
N VAL A 108 0.26 9.27 3.98
CA VAL A 108 0.02 7.82 4.03
C VAL A 108 -0.85 7.45 5.21
N VAL A 109 -0.53 7.97 6.42
CA VAL A 109 -1.32 7.70 7.63
C VAL A 109 -2.78 8.14 7.45
N THR A 110 -3.00 9.31 6.84
CA THR A 110 -4.35 9.82 6.56
C THR A 110 -5.14 8.90 5.61
N VAL A 111 -4.50 8.44 4.54
CA VAL A 111 -5.12 7.49 3.60
C VAL A 111 -5.43 6.16 4.29
N MET A 112 -4.50 5.63 5.10
CA MET A 112 -4.71 4.39 5.84
C MET A 112 -5.82 4.52 6.88
N TYR A 113 -5.88 5.64 7.61
CA TYR A 113 -6.98 5.92 8.53
C TYR A 113 -8.34 5.90 7.83
N THR A 114 -8.45 6.60 6.70
CA THR A 114 -9.67 6.60 5.87
C THR A 114 -10.02 5.20 5.39
N ALA A 115 -9.05 4.44 4.91
CA ALA A 115 -9.23 3.08 4.44
C ALA A 115 -9.80 2.17 5.53
N TYR A 116 -9.25 2.24 6.73
CA TYR A 116 -9.64 1.36 7.83
C TYR A 116 -10.96 1.76 8.48
N SER A 117 -11.27 3.04 8.55
CA SER A 117 -12.54 3.53 9.11
C SER A 117 -13.72 3.32 8.16
N ARG A 118 -13.49 3.39 6.84
CA ARG A 118 -14.55 3.33 5.83
C ARG A 118 -14.74 1.93 5.24
N PHE A 119 -13.68 1.14 5.13
CA PHE A 119 -13.69 -0.16 4.44
C PHE A 119 -13.27 -1.31 5.38
N PRO A 120 -14.23 -1.95 6.05
CA PRO A 120 -13.95 -3.02 7.02
C PRO A 120 -13.13 -4.19 6.46
N ASP A 121 -13.25 -4.48 5.16
CA ASP A 121 -12.48 -5.55 4.51
C ASP A 121 -10.99 -5.21 4.41
N LEU A 122 -10.65 -3.97 4.08
CA LEU A 122 -9.26 -3.50 4.12
C LEU A 122 -8.70 -3.54 5.52
N TYR A 123 -9.47 -3.09 6.52
CA TYR A 123 -9.08 -3.19 7.92
C TYR A 123 -8.79 -4.63 8.33
N ARG A 124 -9.68 -5.58 8.01
CA ARG A 124 -9.48 -7.00 8.33
C ARG A 124 -8.23 -7.57 7.64
N LYS A 125 -8.00 -7.19 6.39
CA LYS A 125 -6.81 -7.62 5.63
C LYS A 125 -5.52 -7.09 6.25
N ALA A 126 -5.46 -5.80 6.56
CA ALA A 126 -4.31 -5.17 7.19
C ALA A 126 -4.06 -5.73 8.60
N ARG A 127 -5.10 -5.90 9.41
CA ARG A 127 -4.99 -6.47 10.76
C ARG A 127 -4.36 -7.85 10.74
N ARG A 128 -4.82 -8.75 9.87
CA ARG A 128 -4.21 -10.08 9.72
C ARG A 128 -2.73 -10.02 9.34
N LEU A 129 -2.37 -9.04 8.51
CA LEU A 129 -0.99 -8.84 8.10
C LEU A 129 -0.11 -8.37 9.25
N TYR A 130 -0.59 -7.44 10.09
CA TYR A 130 0.11 -6.99 11.29
C TYR A 130 0.23 -8.08 12.34
N GLU A 131 -0.81 -8.87 12.57
CA GLU A 131 -0.76 -10.03 13.49
C GLU A 131 0.28 -11.06 13.01
N ARG A 132 0.35 -11.32 11.70
CA ARG A 132 1.39 -12.18 11.10
C ARG A 132 2.79 -11.60 11.31
N GLU A 133 2.98 -10.32 11.03
CA GLU A 133 4.25 -9.62 11.23
C GLU A 133 4.73 -9.74 12.68
N LEU A 134 3.86 -9.45 13.64
CA LEU A 134 4.18 -9.56 15.06
C LEU A 134 4.63 -10.97 15.43
N ASN A 135 3.91 -11.99 14.97
CA ASN A 135 4.27 -13.38 15.22
C ASN A 135 5.63 -13.75 14.61
N LEU A 136 5.95 -13.27 13.40
CA LEU A 136 7.24 -13.49 12.76
C LEU A 136 8.38 -12.82 13.55
N TRP A 137 8.19 -11.60 14.04
CA TRP A 137 9.15 -10.92 14.91
C TRP A 137 9.42 -11.73 16.20
N ILE A 138 8.37 -12.20 16.87
CA ILE A 138 8.49 -13.01 18.08
C ILE A 138 9.26 -14.30 17.80
N GLN A 139 8.98 -14.97 16.67
CA GLN A 139 9.69 -16.20 16.29
C GLN A 139 11.16 -15.92 15.94
N ALA A 140 11.45 -14.87 15.18
CA ALA A 140 12.80 -14.50 14.80
C ALA A 140 13.68 -14.19 16.02
N ILE A 141 13.15 -13.44 16.99
CA ILE A 141 13.84 -13.18 18.27
C ILE A 141 14.15 -14.51 19.00
N LYS A 142 13.16 -15.40 19.13
CA LYS A 142 13.36 -16.70 19.80
C LYS A 142 14.39 -17.56 19.08
N ASN A 143 14.41 -17.55 17.75
CA ASN A 143 15.34 -18.33 16.96
C ASN A 143 16.77 -17.79 17.13
N SER A 144 16.98 -16.47 17.06
CA SER A 144 18.29 -15.84 17.32
C SER A 144 18.79 -16.12 18.72
N MET A 145 17.95 -16.00 19.75
CA MET A 145 18.35 -16.35 21.14
C MET A 145 18.80 -17.80 21.28
N ARG A 146 18.16 -18.74 20.56
CA ARG A 146 18.56 -20.16 20.57
C ARG A 146 19.88 -20.41 19.81
N ALA A 147 20.14 -19.60 18.79
CA ALA A 147 21.39 -19.66 18.02
C ALA A 147 22.58 -18.99 18.74
N GLY A 148 22.32 -18.22 19.80
CA GLY A 148 23.35 -17.48 20.54
C GLY A 148 23.77 -16.17 19.86
N GLU A 149 22.87 -15.63 19.05
CA GLU A 149 23.02 -14.32 18.36
C GLU A 149 22.51 -13.17 19.23
#